data_3cd38e43c248adddf9588aa562810527
#
_entry.id   3cd38e43c248adddf9588aa562810527
#
_cell.length_a   1.000
_cell.length_b   1.000
_cell.length_c   1.000
_cell.angle_alpha   90.00
_cell.angle_beta   90.00
_cell.angle_gamma   90.00
#
_symmetry.space_group_name_H-M   'P 1'
#
loop_
_entity.id
_entity.type
_entity.pdbx_description
1 polymer ?
#
loop_
_entity_poly.entity_id
_entity_poly.type
_entity_poly.pdbx_seq_one_letter_code
_entity_poly.pdbx_strand_id
1 'polypeptide(L)'
;MRYIRRIELNKVRYIEVDMLKALCIVCMIFNHVYEELAADPGGPYVFFDLSSTFLGAASFMLCMGIGMRLARHQEPKEYAVRGFELLTVGQLLNIFRSALPALIGYAMTGRSYFLSNVMLVFQADILTFAGLAFLFVALLKKAHVSDRWMVVIALAMNILNYVLYLTVEPPSNFLVSQFMGFFIVTDAESFFSLSAYFVFVAIGYWIGGIYPDIKDRKAAAYKVLMVGLPAIVIYYAIRINVAIPFYPEFNSDEQYIVNQGTDALANTMVAIAVLAVFCLISDRLGERAKAVTEHLSRNINQYYCVSYMLIMPLLTIMLAIREEYMPGWVIPTLYAVFVLIATNGIIVLNDRYVHFHVVTLKGRMRRVVFALIWVVSVIVVIYTYPRITEYATVWNGYLLP
;
A
#
# COMPACT_ATOMS: atom_id res chain seq x y z
N MET A 1 29.14 -12.60 36.90
CA MET A 1 28.87 -12.72 35.46
C MET A 1 27.78 -13.76 35.24
N ARG A 2 26.50 -13.36 35.21
CA ARG A 2 25.38 -14.27 34.89
C ARG A 2 24.98 -13.98 33.46
N TYR A 3 25.39 -14.85 32.54
CA TYR A 3 24.90 -14.92 31.17
C TYR A 3 23.44 -15.37 31.23
N ILE A 4 22.50 -14.42 31.17
CA ILE A 4 21.09 -14.73 30.93
C ILE A 4 21.00 -15.15 29.49
N ARG A 5 20.99 -16.46 29.23
CA ARG A 5 20.58 -17.06 27.97
C ARG A 5 19.15 -16.54 27.69
N ARG A 6 19.00 -15.53 26.83
CA ARG A 6 17.73 -15.20 26.21
C ARG A 6 17.31 -16.42 25.43
N ILE A 7 16.36 -17.16 25.97
CA ILE A 7 15.61 -18.15 25.20
C ILE A 7 14.90 -17.31 24.13
N GLU A 8 15.45 -17.28 22.92
CA GLU A 8 14.73 -16.86 21.75
C GLU A 8 13.62 -17.89 21.57
N LEU A 9 12.45 -17.58 22.09
CA LEU A 9 11.22 -18.26 21.72
C LEU A 9 11.13 -18.10 20.20
N ASN A 10 11.42 -19.18 19.48
CA ASN A 10 11.35 -19.23 18.02
C ASN A 10 9.98 -18.71 17.61
N LYS A 11 9.94 -17.50 17.04
CA LYS A 11 8.75 -16.94 16.45
C LYS A 11 8.35 -17.88 15.32
N VAL A 12 7.21 -18.55 15.46
CA VAL A 12 6.68 -19.37 14.37
C VAL A 12 6.48 -18.44 13.18
N ARG A 13 7.27 -18.65 12.14
CA ARG A 13 7.24 -17.87 10.91
C ARG A 13 6.54 -18.71 9.85
N TYR A 14 5.64 -18.11 9.15
CA TYR A 14 4.86 -18.75 8.08
C TYR A 14 5.43 -18.31 6.75
N ILE A 15 6.23 -19.17 6.13
CA ILE A 15 6.94 -18.87 4.87
C ILE A 15 5.99 -18.53 3.73
N GLU A 16 4.80 -19.13 3.70
CA GLU A 16 3.76 -18.85 2.73
C GLU A 16 3.25 -17.39 2.78
N VAL A 17 3.20 -16.80 3.98
CA VAL A 17 2.87 -15.37 4.15
C VAL A 17 4.02 -14.49 3.65
N ASP A 18 5.26 -14.92 3.87
CA ASP A 18 6.43 -14.22 3.36
C ASP A 18 6.50 -14.29 1.83
N MET A 19 6.13 -15.43 1.23
CA MET A 19 6.05 -15.59 -0.23
C MET A 19 5.02 -14.64 -0.85
N LEU A 20 3.84 -14.51 -0.23
CA LEU A 20 2.82 -13.58 -0.70
C LEU A 20 3.30 -12.13 -0.64
N LYS A 21 3.95 -11.72 0.45
CA LYS A 21 4.57 -10.39 0.57
C LYS A 21 5.67 -10.16 -0.47
N ALA A 22 6.53 -11.15 -0.71
CA ALA A 22 7.58 -11.05 -1.71
C ALA A 22 7.02 -10.90 -3.13
N LEU A 23 5.95 -11.63 -3.45
CA LEU A 23 5.22 -11.47 -4.73
C LEU A 23 4.66 -10.04 -4.85
N CYS A 24 4.00 -9.53 -3.79
CA CYS A 24 3.46 -8.16 -3.79
C CYS A 24 4.55 -7.11 -4.04
N ILE A 25 5.77 -7.26 -3.48
CA ILE A 25 6.87 -6.33 -3.71
C ILE A 25 7.26 -6.29 -5.20
N VAL A 26 7.40 -7.46 -5.81
CA VAL A 26 7.80 -7.53 -7.23
C VAL A 26 6.72 -6.90 -8.11
N CYS A 27 5.46 -7.32 -7.96
CA CYS A 27 4.35 -6.78 -8.74
C CYS A 27 4.21 -5.27 -8.54
N MET A 28 4.31 -4.80 -7.31
CA MET A 28 4.23 -3.38 -6.95
C MET A 28 5.30 -2.53 -7.66
N ILE A 29 6.57 -2.96 -7.63
CA ILE A 29 7.66 -2.18 -8.26
C ILE A 29 7.45 -2.11 -9.78
N PHE A 30 7.09 -3.23 -10.42
CA PHE A 30 6.82 -3.23 -11.85
C PHE A 30 5.63 -2.35 -12.20
N ASN A 31 4.52 -2.49 -11.46
CA ASN A 31 3.32 -1.70 -11.70
C ASN A 31 3.60 -0.20 -11.58
N HIS A 32 4.23 0.26 -10.49
CA HIS A 32 4.55 1.67 -10.30
C HIS A 32 5.50 2.22 -11.38
N VAL A 33 6.45 1.42 -11.88
CA VAL A 33 7.31 1.87 -12.99
C VAL A 33 6.49 2.05 -14.27
N TYR A 34 5.56 1.15 -14.56
CA TYR A 34 4.72 1.28 -15.74
C TYR A 34 3.73 2.45 -15.61
N GLU A 35 3.03 2.57 -14.50
CA GLU A 35 2.05 3.63 -14.24
C GLU A 35 2.69 5.02 -14.30
N GLU A 36 3.87 5.18 -13.71
CA GLU A 36 4.49 6.50 -13.56
C GLU A 36 5.38 6.88 -14.75
N LEU A 37 5.98 5.92 -15.47
CA LEU A 37 7.04 6.24 -16.44
C LEU A 37 6.74 5.83 -17.87
N ALA A 38 5.77 4.97 -18.15
CA ALA A 38 5.51 4.47 -19.49
C ALA A 38 4.44 5.27 -20.22
N ALA A 39 4.70 5.64 -21.49
CA ALA A 39 3.74 6.34 -22.33
C ALA A 39 2.61 5.43 -22.84
N ASP A 40 2.97 4.22 -23.28
CA ASP A 40 2.05 3.19 -23.74
C ASP A 40 2.62 1.84 -23.28
N PRO A 41 2.29 1.42 -22.10
CA PRO A 41 2.95 0.29 -21.49
C PRO A 41 2.69 -1.06 -22.16
N GLY A 42 1.56 -1.25 -22.86
CA GLY A 42 1.26 -2.49 -23.62
C GLY A 42 1.72 -3.81 -22.99
N GLY A 43 1.51 -4.92 -23.65
CA GLY A 43 2.14 -6.22 -23.33
C GLY A 43 2.24 -6.63 -21.85
N PRO A 44 3.44 -6.64 -21.24
CA PRO A 44 3.64 -7.07 -19.85
C PRO A 44 2.89 -6.24 -18.81
N TYR A 45 2.61 -4.97 -19.09
CA TYR A 45 1.85 -4.11 -18.19
C TYR A 45 0.48 -4.69 -17.87
N VAL A 46 -0.23 -5.22 -18.85
CA VAL A 46 -1.55 -5.83 -18.63
C VAL A 46 -1.49 -6.92 -17.54
N PHE A 47 -0.42 -7.71 -17.52
CA PHE A 47 -0.22 -8.71 -16.46
C PHE A 47 0.00 -8.06 -15.08
N PHE A 48 0.82 -7.01 -15.01
CA PHE A 48 1.12 -6.35 -13.74
C PHE A 48 -0.07 -5.52 -13.25
N ASP A 49 -0.78 -4.86 -14.14
CA ASP A 49 -1.99 -4.11 -13.84
C ASP A 49 -3.10 -5.03 -13.31
N LEU A 50 -3.41 -6.11 -14.00
CA LEU A 50 -4.34 -7.13 -13.51
C LEU A 50 -3.86 -7.74 -12.19
N SER A 51 -2.56 -8.00 -12.04
CA SER A 51 -2.02 -8.51 -10.76
C SER A 51 -2.15 -7.49 -9.63
N SER A 52 -2.04 -6.20 -9.91
CA SER A 52 -2.28 -5.12 -8.96
C SER A 52 -3.75 -5.09 -8.53
N THR A 53 -4.66 -5.14 -9.48
CA THR A 53 -6.11 -5.15 -9.23
C THR A 53 -6.55 -6.32 -8.36
N PHE A 54 -6.06 -7.52 -8.64
CA PHE A 54 -6.50 -8.74 -7.92
C PHE A 54 -5.69 -9.05 -6.66
N LEU A 55 -4.39 -8.77 -6.65
CA LEU A 55 -3.48 -9.19 -5.60
C LEU A 55 -2.87 -8.03 -4.85
N GLY A 56 -2.53 -6.94 -5.52
CA GLY A 56 -1.67 -5.87 -5.03
C GLY A 56 -1.98 -5.40 -3.61
N ALA A 57 -2.80 -4.38 -3.49
CA ALA A 57 -3.16 -3.79 -2.19
C ALA A 57 -3.88 -4.77 -1.27
N ALA A 58 -4.81 -5.59 -1.81
CA ALA A 58 -5.56 -6.57 -1.04
C ALA A 58 -4.65 -7.57 -0.31
N SER A 59 -3.69 -8.17 -1.03
CA SER A 59 -2.76 -9.14 -0.46
C SER A 59 -1.79 -8.50 0.54
N PHE A 60 -1.29 -7.30 0.23
CA PHE A 60 -0.43 -6.55 1.14
C PHE A 60 -1.14 -6.27 2.46
N MET A 61 -2.36 -5.74 2.41
CA MET A 61 -3.15 -5.38 3.58
C MET A 61 -3.64 -6.61 4.37
N LEU A 62 -4.00 -7.69 3.67
CA LEU A 62 -4.31 -8.98 4.30
C LEU A 62 -3.09 -9.51 5.09
N CYS A 63 -1.91 -9.53 4.47
CA CYS A 63 -0.66 -9.93 5.13
C CYS A 63 -0.28 -8.99 6.29
N MET A 64 -0.59 -7.70 6.19
CA MET A 64 -0.42 -6.75 7.29
C MET A 64 -1.31 -7.13 8.47
N GLY A 65 -2.60 -7.41 8.25
CA GLY A 65 -3.52 -7.87 9.27
C GLY A 65 -3.06 -9.16 9.96
N ILE A 66 -2.65 -10.17 9.19
CA ILE A 66 -2.06 -11.41 9.71
C ILE A 66 -0.83 -11.10 10.58
N GLY A 67 0.07 -10.25 10.08
CA GLY A 67 1.29 -9.85 10.81
C GLY A 67 0.99 -9.10 12.11
N MET A 68 -0.01 -8.22 12.11
CA MET A 68 -0.47 -7.51 13.30
C MET A 68 -0.94 -8.50 14.38
N ARG A 69 -1.73 -9.50 14.01
CA ARG A 69 -2.28 -10.49 14.95
C ARG A 69 -1.24 -11.46 15.47
N LEU A 70 -0.23 -11.77 14.68
CA LEU A 70 0.88 -12.65 15.05
C LEU A 70 2.03 -11.90 15.74
N ALA A 71 1.94 -10.58 15.90
CA ALA A 71 2.98 -9.79 16.58
C ALA A 71 3.09 -10.16 18.06
N ARG A 72 4.31 -10.03 18.63
CA ARG A 72 4.54 -10.28 20.07
C ARG A 72 3.84 -9.25 20.96
N HIS A 73 3.80 -8.04 20.49
CA HIS A 73 3.27 -6.87 21.18
C HIS A 73 1.91 -6.54 20.62
N GLN A 74 0.86 -6.76 21.37
CA GLN A 74 -0.53 -6.62 20.93
C GLN A 74 -1.35 -5.67 21.82
N GLU A 75 -0.67 -4.88 22.64
CA GLU A 75 -1.34 -3.88 23.47
C GLU A 75 -1.82 -2.69 22.60
N PRO A 76 -2.98 -2.09 22.92
CA PRO A 76 -3.50 -0.95 22.16
C PRO A 76 -2.49 0.20 22.00
N LYS A 77 -1.70 0.46 23.03
CA LYS A 77 -0.64 1.49 23.01
C LYS A 77 0.45 1.18 21.96
N GLU A 78 0.81 -0.08 21.80
CA GLU A 78 1.86 -0.49 20.86
C GLU A 78 1.39 -0.36 19.42
N TYR A 79 0.14 -0.74 19.14
CA TYR A 79 -0.49 -0.47 17.86
C TYR A 79 -0.55 1.04 17.57
N ALA A 80 -0.97 1.85 18.55
CA ALA A 80 -1.04 3.29 18.36
C ALA A 80 0.34 3.90 18.07
N VAL A 81 1.38 3.52 18.80
CA VAL A 81 2.76 3.98 18.55
C VAL A 81 3.20 3.59 17.13
N ARG A 82 2.95 2.34 16.72
CA ARG A 82 3.28 1.88 15.38
C ARG A 82 2.50 2.61 14.29
N GLY A 83 1.23 2.91 14.54
CA GLY A 83 0.39 3.71 13.64
C GLY A 83 0.97 5.10 13.39
N PHE A 84 1.34 5.82 14.44
CA PHE A 84 2.00 7.14 14.32
C PHE A 84 3.35 7.06 13.62
N GLU A 85 4.14 6.01 13.84
CA GLU A 85 5.39 5.78 13.11
C GLU A 85 5.16 5.64 11.62
N LEU A 86 4.18 4.83 11.21
CA LEU A 86 3.85 4.61 9.80
C LEU A 86 3.29 5.87 9.14
N LEU A 87 2.39 6.61 9.80
CA LEU A 87 1.92 7.91 9.31
C LEU A 87 3.09 8.87 9.05
N THR A 88 4.04 8.94 9.97
CA THR A 88 5.20 9.84 9.81
C THR A 88 6.14 9.37 8.70
N VAL A 89 6.34 8.06 8.55
CA VAL A 89 7.15 7.50 7.44
C VAL A 89 6.45 7.72 6.10
N GLY A 90 5.13 7.53 6.02
CA GLY A 90 4.33 7.84 4.83
C GLY A 90 4.43 9.32 4.46
N GLN A 91 4.30 10.20 5.46
CA GLN A 91 4.46 11.64 5.26
C GLN A 91 5.86 12.03 4.76
N LEU A 92 6.90 11.40 5.30
CA LEU A 92 8.27 11.60 4.82
C LEU A 92 8.42 11.10 3.38
N LEU A 93 7.85 9.94 3.06
CA LEU A 93 7.85 9.42 1.70
C LEU A 93 7.16 10.39 0.74
N ASN A 94 6.00 10.92 1.09
CA ASN A 94 5.27 11.87 0.25
C ASN A 94 6.07 13.16 -0.02
N ILE A 95 6.87 13.63 0.95
CA ILE A 95 7.81 14.73 0.71
C ILE A 95 8.83 14.35 -0.37
N PHE A 96 9.43 13.15 -0.28
CA PHE A 96 10.49 12.73 -1.19
C PHE A 96 9.98 12.28 -2.56
N ARG A 97 8.79 11.69 -2.65
CA ARG A 97 8.24 11.23 -3.93
C ARG A 97 7.46 12.30 -4.69
N SER A 98 6.84 13.26 -3.99
CA SER A 98 5.95 14.26 -4.62
C SER A 98 6.45 15.69 -4.44
N ALA A 99 6.56 16.19 -3.22
CA ALA A 99 6.86 17.61 -2.98
C ALA A 99 8.26 18.00 -3.46
N LEU A 100 9.29 17.25 -3.10
CA LEU A 100 10.67 17.57 -3.46
C LEU A 100 10.92 17.48 -4.98
N PRO A 101 10.53 16.39 -5.69
CA PRO A 101 10.64 16.34 -7.14
C PRO A 101 9.86 17.47 -7.83
N ALA A 102 8.64 17.76 -7.39
CA ALA A 102 7.82 18.83 -7.94
C ALA A 102 8.48 20.21 -7.79
N LEU A 103 9.03 20.53 -6.63
CA LEU A 103 9.75 21.79 -6.42
C LEU A 103 11.01 21.90 -7.27
N ILE A 104 11.73 20.78 -7.47
CA ILE A 104 12.90 20.72 -8.37
C ILE A 104 12.44 20.94 -9.82
N GLY A 105 11.40 20.26 -10.28
CA GLY A 105 10.85 20.43 -11.62
C GLY A 105 10.41 21.88 -11.87
N TYR A 106 9.74 22.50 -10.92
CA TYR A 106 9.39 23.91 -11.00
C TYR A 106 10.62 24.82 -11.06
N ALA A 107 11.62 24.59 -10.21
CA ALA A 107 12.85 25.38 -10.21
C ALA A 107 13.65 25.24 -11.54
N MET A 108 13.60 24.07 -12.18
CA MET A 108 14.27 23.83 -13.45
C MET A 108 13.56 24.47 -14.64
N THR A 109 12.23 24.50 -14.62
CA THR A 109 11.44 24.83 -15.83
C THR A 109 10.62 26.13 -15.70
N GLY A 110 10.34 26.58 -14.48
CA GLY A 110 9.39 27.64 -14.20
C GLY A 110 7.92 27.28 -14.43
N ARG A 111 7.62 26.00 -14.76
CA ARG A 111 6.28 25.56 -15.12
C ARG A 111 5.47 25.26 -13.88
N SER A 112 4.36 25.97 -13.71
CA SER A 112 3.52 25.89 -12.52
C SER A 112 2.80 24.56 -12.35
N TYR A 113 2.63 23.75 -13.40
CA TYR A 113 2.03 22.43 -13.29
C TYR A 113 2.81 21.51 -12.33
N PHE A 114 4.13 21.66 -12.20
CA PHE A 114 4.89 20.91 -11.20
C PHE A 114 4.43 21.20 -9.78
N LEU A 115 3.98 22.43 -9.49
CA LEU A 115 3.54 22.81 -8.14
C LEU A 115 2.29 22.07 -7.70
N SER A 116 1.44 21.62 -8.63
CA SER A 116 0.25 20.85 -8.27
C SER A 116 0.61 19.51 -7.61
N ASN A 117 1.66 18.84 -8.07
CA ASN A 117 2.14 17.59 -7.47
C ASN A 117 2.65 17.75 -6.02
N VAL A 118 2.93 19.00 -5.58
CA VAL A 118 3.25 19.27 -4.18
C VAL A 118 2.07 18.94 -3.26
N MET A 119 0.83 19.07 -3.75
CA MET A 119 -0.36 18.78 -2.97
C MET A 119 -0.50 17.31 -2.62
N LEU A 120 0.10 16.41 -3.41
CA LEU A 120 0.19 14.97 -3.12
C LEU A 120 0.98 14.65 -1.84
N VAL A 121 1.59 15.64 -1.21
CA VAL A 121 2.25 15.47 0.09
C VAL A 121 1.29 14.97 1.18
N PHE A 122 -0.01 15.21 1.03
CA PHE A 122 -1.06 14.68 1.90
C PHE A 122 -1.90 13.57 1.24
N GLN A 123 -1.40 12.94 0.19
CA GLN A 123 -2.10 11.82 -0.43
C GLN A 123 -2.29 10.64 0.53
N ALA A 124 -3.46 10.03 0.48
CA ALA A 124 -3.79 8.81 1.22
C ALA A 124 -3.15 7.59 0.55
N ASP A 125 -1.85 7.39 0.78
CA ASP A 125 -1.11 6.23 0.27
C ASP A 125 -1.19 5.01 1.20
N ILE A 126 -0.60 3.89 0.79
CA ILE A 126 -0.63 2.63 1.55
C ILE A 126 0.05 2.72 2.93
N LEU A 127 1.08 3.56 3.12
CA LEU A 127 1.71 3.75 4.43
C LEU A 127 0.85 4.61 5.35
N THR A 128 0.22 5.64 4.81
CA THR A 128 -0.75 6.46 5.52
C THR A 128 -1.95 5.62 5.94
N PHE A 129 -2.50 4.84 5.00
CA PHE A 129 -3.53 3.84 5.31
C PHE A 129 -3.08 2.87 6.40
N ALA A 130 -1.88 2.28 6.27
CA ALA A 130 -1.35 1.36 7.29
C ALA A 130 -1.28 2.02 8.67
N GLY A 131 -0.82 3.26 8.73
CA GLY A 131 -0.80 4.04 9.98
C GLY A 131 -2.18 4.21 10.59
N LEU A 132 -3.17 4.61 9.78
CA LEU A 132 -4.58 4.74 10.22
C LEU A 132 -5.18 3.38 10.63
N ALA A 133 -4.91 2.32 9.88
CA ALA A 133 -5.38 0.97 10.22
C ALA A 133 -4.82 0.49 11.57
N PHE A 134 -3.53 0.75 11.86
CA PHE A 134 -2.94 0.45 13.17
C PHE A 134 -3.60 1.26 14.29
N LEU A 135 -3.87 2.56 14.08
CA LEU A 135 -4.59 3.39 15.06
C LEU A 135 -6.02 2.90 15.28
N PHE A 136 -6.70 2.50 14.22
CA PHE A 136 -8.07 2.00 14.31
C PHE A 136 -8.13 0.64 15.03
N VAL A 137 -7.20 -0.29 14.72
CA VAL A 137 -7.06 -1.54 15.50
C VAL A 137 -6.77 -1.25 16.98
N ALA A 138 -5.91 -0.26 17.28
CA ALA A 138 -5.66 0.16 18.67
C ALA A 138 -6.95 0.59 19.38
N LEU A 139 -7.79 1.37 18.69
CA LEU A 139 -9.10 1.83 19.20
C LEU A 139 -10.04 0.64 19.44
N LEU A 140 -10.21 -0.25 18.46
CA LEU A 140 -11.07 -1.41 18.56
C LEU A 140 -10.62 -2.37 19.68
N LYS A 141 -9.32 -2.57 19.83
CA LYS A 141 -8.74 -3.36 20.93
C LYS A 141 -8.98 -2.70 22.30
N LYS A 142 -8.82 -1.39 22.39
CA LYS A 142 -9.14 -0.64 23.63
C LYS A 142 -10.62 -0.73 23.99
N ALA A 143 -11.49 -0.81 22.97
CA ALA A 143 -12.93 -1.02 23.14
C ALA A 143 -13.30 -2.50 23.34
N HIS A 144 -12.32 -3.41 23.49
CA HIS A 144 -12.51 -4.86 23.66
C HIS A 144 -13.35 -5.53 22.55
N VAL A 145 -13.29 -4.99 21.31
CA VAL A 145 -13.96 -5.57 20.15
C VAL A 145 -13.27 -6.89 19.78
N SER A 146 -14.05 -7.96 19.60
CA SER A 146 -13.49 -9.26 19.19
C SER A 146 -13.07 -9.24 17.70
N ASP A 147 -12.17 -10.16 17.32
CA ASP A 147 -11.64 -10.27 15.95
C ASP A 147 -12.77 -10.43 14.90
N ARG A 148 -13.85 -11.17 15.24
CA ARG A 148 -15.02 -11.35 14.37
C ARG A 148 -15.82 -10.05 14.18
N TRP A 149 -16.05 -9.33 15.26
CA TRP A 149 -16.75 -8.04 15.20
C TRP A 149 -15.92 -6.98 14.47
N MET A 150 -14.59 -7.06 14.53
CA MET A 150 -13.70 -6.20 13.73
C MET A 150 -13.98 -6.38 12.22
N VAL A 151 -14.16 -7.62 11.74
CA VAL A 151 -14.52 -7.89 10.34
C VAL A 151 -15.92 -7.33 10.01
N VAL A 152 -16.90 -7.50 10.90
CA VAL A 152 -18.26 -6.95 10.69
C VAL A 152 -18.22 -5.42 10.58
N ILE A 153 -17.50 -4.76 11.49
CA ILE A 153 -17.33 -3.30 11.46
C ILE A 153 -16.64 -2.87 10.15
N ALA A 154 -15.59 -3.57 9.73
CA ALA A 154 -14.87 -3.26 8.49
C ALA A 154 -15.76 -3.39 7.25
N LEU A 155 -16.59 -4.43 7.17
CA LEU A 155 -17.57 -4.61 6.09
C LEU A 155 -18.63 -3.51 6.11
N ALA A 156 -19.15 -3.17 7.30
CA ALA A 156 -20.11 -2.08 7.44
C ALA A 156 -19.52 -0.73 7.01
N MET A 157 -18.26 -0.46 7.37
CA MET A 157 -17.54 0.75 6.92
C MET A 157 -17.37 0.78 5.41
N ASN A 158 -17.02 -0.35 4.79
CA ASN A 158 -16.85 -0.43 3.35
C ASN A 158 -18.18 -0.21 2.60
N ILE A 159 -19.27 -0.82 3.07
CA ILE A 159 -20.60 -0.61 2.49
C ILE A 159 -21.03 0.86 2.65
N LEU A 160 -20.84 1.43 3.85
CA LEU A 160 -21.16 2.83 4.10
C LEU A 160 -20.35 3.78 3.21
N ASN A 161 -19.06 3.51 3.03
CA ASN A 161 -18.19 4.26 2.12
C ASN A 161 -18.76 4.27 0.71
N TYR A 162 -19.20 3.12 0.21
CA TYR A 162 -19.78 3.00 -1.11
C TYR A 162 -21.11 3.77 -1.23
N VAL A 163 -21.97 3.69 -0.23
CA VAL A 163 -23.22 4.47 -0.20
C VAL A 163 -22.92 5.96 -0.17
N LEU A 164 -21.96 6.41 0.63
CA LEU A 164 -21.56 7.83 0.66
C LEU A 164 -21.00 8.29 -0.68
N TYR A 165 -20.16 7.48 -1.33
CA TYR A 165 -19.62 7.77 -2.66
C TYR A 165 -20.71 7.98 -3.70
N LEU A 166 -21.79 7.18 -3.66
CA LEU A 166 -22.92 7.30 -4.61
C LEU A 166 -23.88 8.44 -4.31
N THR A 167 -23.93 8.94 -3.06
CA THR A 167 -25.03 9.83 -2.62
C THR A 167 -24.57 11.20 -2.15
N VAL A 168 -23.28 11.38 -1.85
CA VAL A 168 -22.75 12.61 -1.27
C VAL A 168 -21.70 13.20 -2.22
N GLU A 169 -21.92 14.44 -2.64
CA GLU A 169 -20.92 15.16 -3.41
C GLU A 169 -19.69 15.45 -2.55
N PRO A 170 -18.45 15.25 -3.09
CA PRO A 170 -17.24 15.56 -2.35
C PRO A 170 -17.15 17.06 -2.02
N PRO A 171 -16.49 17.44 -0.93
CA PRO A 171 -16.29 18.83 -0.58
C PRO A 171 -15.57 19.60 -1.69
N SER A 172 -16.07 20.77 -2.05
CA SER A 172 -15.44 21.64 -3.05
C SER A 172 -14.08 22.20 -2.60
N ASN A 173 -13.82 22.24 -1.30
CA ASN A 173 -12.52 22.64 -0.76
C ASN A 173 -11.54 21.48 -0.82
N PHE A 174 -10.48 21.62 -1.61
CA PHE A 174 -9.47 20.60 -1.82
C PHE A 174 -8.86 20.05 -0.52
N LEU A 175 -8.47 20.90 0.44
CA LEU A 175 -7.85 20.43 1.68
C LEU A 175 -8.83 19.66 2.57
N VAL A 176 -10.11 20.02 2.54
CA VAL A 176 -11.16 19.27 3.25
C VAL A 176 -11.38 17.93 2.57
N SER A 177 -11.45 17.89 1.23
CA SER A 177 -11.56 16.66 0.45
C SER A 177 -10.39 15.72 0.74
N GLN A 178 -9.16 16.21 0.68
CA GLN A 178 -7.95 15.44 1.00
C GLN A 178 -7.97 14.87 2.44
N PHE A 179 -8.37 15.70 3.42
CA PHE A 179 -8.45 15.21 4.80
C PHE A 179 -9.53 14.14 4.97
N MET A 180 -10.69 14.32 4.36
CA MET A 180 -11.76 13.32 4.35
C MET A 180 -11.34 12.04 3.61
N GLY A 181 -10.54 12.19 2.55
CA GLY A 181 -9.99 11.10 1.74
C GLY A 181 -9.18 10.06 2.52
N PHE A 182 -8.64 10.41 3.68
CA PHE A 182 -8.02 9.43 4.57
C PHE A 182 -9.02 8.44 5.17
N PHE A 183 -10.28 8.81 5.29
CA PHE A 183 -11.30 8.01 5.97
C PHE A 183 -12.33 7.44 5.02
N ILE A 184 -12.80 8.23 4.05
CA ILE A 184 -13.80 7.87 3.05
C ILE A 184 -13.31 8.30 1.67
N VAL A 185 -13.81 7.68 0.62
CA VAL A 185 -13.48 8.09 -0.76
C VAL A 185 -14.17 9.40 -1.09
N THR A 186 -13.40 10.42 -1.46
CA THR A 186 -13.89 11.74 -1.86
C THR A 186 -13.53 12.10 -3.30
N ASP A 187 -12.37 11.63 -3.77
CA ASP A 187 -11.84 11.94 -5.10
C ASP A 187 -10.79 10.90 -5.54
N ALA A 188 -10.22 11.08 -6.71
CA ALA A 188 -9.22 10.21 -7.28
C ALA A 188 -7.94 10.07 -6.41
N GLU A 189 -7.65 11.06 -5.56
CA GLU A 189 -6.47 11.04 -4.69
C GLU A 189 -6.67 10.26 -3.38
N SER A 190 -7.89 9.74 -3.16
CA SER A 190 -8.24 8.91 -1.99
C SER A 190 -7.91 7.44 -2.22
N PHE A 191 -6.73 7.13 -2.76
CA PHE A 191 -6.35 5.78 -3.21
C PHE A 191 -6.55 4.68 -2.15
N PHE A 192 -6.27 4.97 -0.88
CA PHE A 192 -6.36 3.98 0.19
C PHE A 192 -7.11 4.56 1.40
N SER A 193 -8.37 4.94 1.21
CA SER A 193 -9.19 5.39 2.34
C SER A 193 -9.43 4.28 3.35
N LEU A 194 -9.47 4.65 4.64
CA LEU A 194 -9.61 3.67 5.72
C LEU A 194 -10.87 2.83 5.58
N SER A 195 -12.01 3.44 5.25
CA SER A 195 -13.29 2.72 5.16
C SER A 195 -13.36 1.76 3.97
N ALA A 196 -12.73 2.10 2.83
CA ALA A 196 -12.73 1.23 1.67
C ALA A 196 -11.83 0.00 1.85
N TYR A 197 -10.67 0.16 2.51
CA TYR A 197 -9.62 -0.85 2.50
C TYR A 197 -9.39 -1.58 3.83
N PHE A 198 -9.94 -1.11 4.95
CA PHE A 198 -9.75 -1.75 6.26
C PHE A 198 -10.29 -3.18 6.31
N VAL A 199 -11.20 -3.55 5.44
CA VAL A 199 -11.75 -4.91 5.33
C VAL A 199 -10.67 -5.97 5.13
N PHE A 200 -9.65 -5.70 4.30
CA PHE A 200 -8.53 -6.61 4.09
C PHE A 200 -7.71 -6.83 5.37
N VAL A 201 -7.44 -5.75 6.09
CA VAL A 201 -6.70 -5.81 7.36
C VAL A 201 -7.49 -6.57 8.42
N ALA A 202 -8.80 -6.30 8.53
CA ALA A 202 -9.66 -6.96 9.50
C ALA A 202 -9.78 -8.46 9.26
N ILE A 203 -9.97 -8.87 7.99
CA ILE A 203 -10.00 -10.29 7.62
C ILE A 203 -8.63 -10.93 7.86
N GLY A 204 -7.54 -10.26 7.46
CA GLY A 204 -6.18 -10.74 7.74
C GLY A 204 -5.90 -10.88 9.23
N TYR A 205 -6.35 -9.94 10.05
CA TYR A 205 -6.22 -9.99 11.50
C TYR A 205 -6.97 -11.19 12.09
N TRP A 206 -8.21 -11.43 11.64
CA TRP A 206 -9.00 -12.59 12.05
C TRP A 206 -8.33 -13.91 11.61
N ILE A 207 -7.86 -14.00 10.36
CA ILE A 207 -7.11 -15.17 9.86
C ILE A 207 -5.86 -15.40 10.73
N GLY A 208 -5.08 -14.36 11.02
CA GLY A 208 -3.90 -14.45 11.87
C GLY A 208 -4.19 -15.01 13.28
N GLY A 209 -5.43 -14.82 13.76
CA GLY A 209 -5.91 -15.40 15.03
C GLY A 209 -6.18 -16.89 14.98
N ILE A 210 -6.71 -17.40 13.88
CA ILE A 210 -7.06 -18.83 13.71
C ILE A 210 -5.95 -19.65 13.06
N TYR A 211 -5.05 -19.01 12.33
CA TYR A 211 -4.02 -19.68 11.52
C TYR A 211 -3.08 -20.60 12.32
N PRO A 212 -2.61 -20.22 13.52
CA PRO A 212 -1.79 -21.09 14.37
C PRO A 212 -2.49 -22.38 14.82
N ASP A 213 -3.82 -22.35 14.91
CA ASP A 213 -4.63 -23.48 15.42
C ASP A 213 -4.98 -24.51 14.32
N ILE A 214 -4.68 -24.20 13.06
CA ILE A 214 -4.91 -25.10 11.93
C ILE A 214 -3.89 -26.23 11.97
N LYS A 215 -4.35 -27.44 12.37
CA LYS A 215 -3.50 -28.64 12.52
C LYS A 215 -2.93 -29.12 11.18
N ASP A 216 -3.76 -29.18 10.13
CA ASP A 216 -3.35 -29.56 8.79
C ASP A 216 -3.61 -28.40 7.82
N ARG A 217 -2.58 -27.57 7.67
CA ARG A 217 -2.64 -26.39 6.79
C ARG A 217 -2.76 -26.76 5.31
N LYS A 218 -2.18 -27.90 4.90
CA LYS A 218 -2.29 -28.33 3.50
C LYS A 218 -3.70 -28.80 3.16
N ALA A 219 -4.32 -29.60 4.04
CA ALA A 219 -5.73 -29.97 3.86
C ALA A 219 -6.65 -28.75 3.87
N ALA A 220 -6.39 -27.76 4.74
CA ALA A 220 -7.11 -26.49 4.74
C ALA A 220 -6.91 -25.73 3.42
N ALA A 221 -5.67 -25.64 2.92
CA ALA A 221 -5.35 -25.00 1.65
C ALA A 221 -6.07 -25.65 0.46
N TYR A 222 -6.10 -27.00 0.38
CA TYR A 222 -6.88 -27.70 -0.63
C TYR A 222 -8.37 -27.36 -0.57
N LYS A 223 -8.97 -27.32 0.62
CA LYS A 223 -10.39 -26.94 0.78
C LYS A 223 -10.64 -25.51 0.31
N VAL A 224 -9.76 -24.58 0.67
CA VAL A 224 -9.84 -23.18 0.22
C VAL A 224 -9.80 -23.10 -1.31
N LEU A 225 -8.90 -23.82 -1.96
CA LEU A 225 -8.81 -23.81 -3.42
C LEU A 225 -10.01 -24.49 -4.07
N MET A 226 -10.47 -25.62 -3.57
CA MET A 226 -11.62 -26.34 -4.13
C MET A 226 -12.92 -25.53 -4.10
N VAL A 227 -13.12 -24.72 -3.07
CA VAL A 227 -14.32 -23.89 -2.93
C VAL A 227 -14.07 -22.47 -3.48
N GLY A 228 -12.92 -21.89 -3.18
CA GLY A 228 -12.61 -20.50 -3.51
C GLY A 228 -12.38 -20.28 -5.00
N LEU A 229 -11.62 -21.15 -5.68
CA LEU A 229 -11.32 -20.94 -7.11
C LEU A 229 -12.59 -20.91 -7.99
N PRO A 230 -13.55 -21.84 -7.87
CA PRO A 230 -14.79 -21.73 -8.64
C PRO A 230 -15.56 -20.44 -8.34
N ALA A 231 -15.63 -20.04 -7.08
CA ALA A 231 -16.31 -18.81 -6.68
C ALA A 231 -15.64 -17.56 -7.25
N ILE A 232 -14.30 -17.50 -7.24
CA ILE A 232 -13.50 -16.44 -7.86
C ILE A 232 -13.78 -16.39 -9.37
N VAL A 233 -13.70 -17.53 -10.06
CA VAL A 233 -13.90 -17.61 -11.50
C VAL A 233 -15.32 -17.15 -11.87
N ILE A 234 -16.34 -17.63 -11.16
CA ILE A 234 -17.73 -17.22 -11.40
C ILE A 234 -17.90 -15.71 -11.17
N TYR A 235 -17.37 -15.19 -10.07
CA TYR A 235 -17.48 -13.77 -9.75
C TYR A 235 -16.88 -12.91 -10.86
N TYR A 236 -15.63 -13.15 -11.25
CA TYR A 236 -14.97 -12.34 -12.28
C TYR A 236 -15.53 -12.59 -13.67
N ALA A 237 -16.00 -13.82 -13.99
CA ALA A 237 -16.71 -14.06 -15.25
C ALA A 237 -17.98 -13.20 -15.34
N ILE A 238 -18.72 -13.04 -14.25
CA ILE A 238 -19.88 -12.12 -14.21
C ILE A 238 -19.39 -10.67 -14.29
N ARG A 239 -18.43 -10.28 -13.47
CA ARG A 239 -17.97 -8.92 -13.31
C ARG A 239 -17.36 -8.32 -14.58
N ILE A 240 -16.68 -9.15 -15.39
CA ILE A 240 -16.07 -8.73 -16.67
C ILE A 240 -17.12 -8.63 -17.79
N ASN A 241 -18.13 -9.51 -17.79
CA ASN A 241 -19.06 -9.63 -18.92
C ASN A 241 -20.42 -8.96 -18.69
N VAL A 242 -20.73 -8.58 -17.45
CA VAL A 242 -22.04 -8.01 -17.08
C VAL A 242 -21.83 -6.64 -16.46
N ALA A 243 -22.34 -5.60 -17.13
CA ALA A 243 -22.42 -4.28 -16.52
C ALA A 243 -23.45 -4.32 -15.39
N ILE A 244 -22.95 -4.18 -14.15
CA ILE A 244 -23.81 -4.17 -12.96
C ILE A 244 -24.16 -2.71 -12.67
N PRO A 245 -25.46 -2.34 -12.62
CA PRO A 245 -25.86 -0.97 -12.33
C PRO A 245 -25.20 -0.44 -11.04
N PHE A 246 -24.76 0.79 -11.06
CA PHE A 246 -24.09 1.49 -9.96
C PHE A 246 -22.71 0.95 -9.58
N TYR A 247 -22.18 -0.09 -10.22
CA TYR A 247 -20.81 -0.54 -9.99
C TYR A 247 -19.85 0.22 -10.91
N PRO A 248 -18.65 0.59 -10.40
CA PRO A 248 -17.58 1.11 -11.25
C PRO A 248 -17.26 0.13 -12.39
N GLU A 249 -16.78 0.64 -13.51
CA GLU A 249 -16.32 -0.21 -14.60
C GLU A 249 -15.21 -1.15 -14.12
N PHE A 250 -15.21 -2.39 -14.63
CA PHE A 250 -14.21 -3.37 -14.25
C PHE A 250 -12.81 -2.93 -14.71
N ASN A 251 -11.84 -3.03 -13.83
CA ASN A 251 -10.45 -2.61 -14.02
C ASN A 251 -10.30 -1.09 -14.28
N SER A 252 -11.21 -0.28 -13.75
CA SER A 252 -11.07 1.17 -13.74
C SER A 252 -10.40 1.68 -12.47
N ASP A 253 -9.80 2.86 -12.53
CA ASP A 253 -9.27 3.56 -11.35
C ASP A 253 -10.36 3.75 -10.29
N GLU A 254 -11.59 4.04 -10.74
CA GLU A 254 -12.75 4.17 -9.86
C GLU A 254 -13.02 2.88 -9.08
N GLN A 255 -12.99 1.71 -9.75
CA GLN A 255 -13.14 0.42 -9.07
C GLN A 255 -12.07 0.23 -8.02
N TYR A 256 -10.83 0.56 -8.35
CA TYR A 256 -9.70 0.43 -7.44
C TYR A 256 -9.85 1.33 -6.23
N ILE A 257 -10.18 2.61 -6.41
CA ILE A 257 -10.30 3.61 -5.34
C ILE A 257 -11.49 3.31 -4.42
N VAL A 258 -12.65 3.02 -5.01
CA VAL A 258 -13.89 2.77 -4.26
C VAL A 258 -13.87 1.43 -3.54
N ASN A 259 -13.25 0.41 -4.16
CA ASN A 259 -13.09 -0.93 -3.59
C ASN A 259 -14.37 -1.44 -2.90
N GLN A 260 -15.49 -1.42 -3.64
CA GLN A 260 -16.79 -1.76 -3.08
C GLN A 260 -16.86 -3.21 -2.56
N GLY A 261 -17.79 -3.49 -1.62
CA GLY A 261 -17.81 -4.68 -0.77
C GLY A 261 -17.64 -6.02 -1.46
N THR A 262 -18.27 -6.25 -2.63
CA THR A 262 -18.15 -7.54 -3.32
C THR A 262 -16.81 -7.69 -4.04
N ASP A 263 -16.28 -6.61 -4.64
CA ASP A 263 -14.94 -6.59 -5.22
C ASP A 263 -13.88 -6.79 -4.12
N ALA A 264 -14.05 -6.13 -2.96
CA ALA A 264 -13.16 -6.29 -1.81
C ALA A 264 -13.15 -7.74 -1.29
N LEU A 265 -14.32 -8.38 -1.19
CA LEU A 265 -14.39 -9.78 -0.77
C LEU A 265 -13.79 -10.73 -1.82
N ALA A 266 -14.03 -10.49 -3.11
CA ALA A 266 -13.46 -11.28 -4.19
C ALA A 266 -11.93 -11.17 -4.22
N ASN A 267 -11.37 -9.94 -4.13
CA ASN A 267 -9.94 -9.71 -4.03
C ASN A 267 -9.32 -10.37 -2.78
N THR A 268 -10.05 -10.34 -1.64
CA THR A 268 -9.64 -11.08 -0.43
C THR A 268 -9.57 -12.59 -0.71
N MET A 269 -10.55 -13.15 -1.41
CA MET A 269 -10.56 -14.58 -1.76
C MET A 269 -9.40 -14.94 -2.69
N VAL A 270 -9.06 -14.08 -3.66
CA VAL A 270 -7.87 -14.25 -4.51
C VAL A 270 -6.60 -14.28 -3.66
N ALA A 271 -6.42 -13.31 -2.76
CA ALA A 271 -5.27 -13.26 -1.86
C ALA A 271 -5.14 -14.52 -0.98
N ILE A 272 -6.26 -15.01 -0.44
CA ILE A 272 -6.32 -16.24 0.35
C ILE A 272 -6.03 -17.47 -0.52
N ALA A 273 -6.51 -17.52 -1.77
CA ALA A 273 -6.23 -18.61 -2.70
C ALA A 273 -4.74 -18.67 -3.05
N VAL A 274 -4.09 -17.52 -3.32
CA VAL A 274 -2.63 -17.48 -3.56
C VAL A 274 -1.85 -17.87 -2.30
N LEU A 275 -2.28 -17.43 -1.11
CA LEU A 275 -1.70 -17.90 0.16
C LEU A 275 -1.82 -19.43 0.31
N ALA A 276 -2.96 -20.01 -0.07
CA ALA A 276 -3.18 -21.45 -0.06
C ALA A 276 -2.25 -22.19 -1.05
N VAL A 277 -2.07 -21.67 -2.27
CA VAL A 277 -1.08 -22.21 -3.23
C VAL A 277 0.32 -22.17 -2.62
N PHE A 278 0.71 -21.05 -2.02
CA PHE A 278 2.03 -20.93 -1.38
C PHE A 278 2.18 -21.89 -0.19
N CYS A 279 1.13 -22.15 0.57
CA CYS A 279 1.14 -23.17 1.61
C CYS A 279 1.43 -24.57 1.06
N LEU A 280 0.90 -24.91 -0.12
CA LEU A 280 1.12 -26.22 -0.74
C LEU A 280 2.53 -26.42 -1.29
N ILE A 281 3.18 -25.34 -1.75
CA ILE A 281 4.51 -25.40 -2.38
C ILE A 281 5.66 -24.99 -1.46
N SER A 282 5.37 -24.40 -0.29
CA SER A 282 6.37 -23.83 0.64
C SER A 282 7.45 -24.83 1.07
N ASP A 283 7.11 -26.12 1.22
CA ASP A 283 8.07 -27.18 1.59
C ASP A 283 9.07 -27.50 0.47
N ARG A 284 8.74 -27.12 -0.79
CA ARG A 284 9.64 -27.34 -1.94
C ARG A 284 10.69 -26.25 -2.11
N LEU A 285 10.59 -25.16 -1.36
CA LEU A 285 11.56 -24.08 -1.44
C LEU A 285 12.90 -24.53 -0.82
N GLY A 286 13.97 -24.37 -1.61
CA GLY A 286 15.32 -24.51 -1.09
C GLY A 286 15.68 -23.37 -0.10
N GLU A 287 16.67 -23.59 0.74
CA GLU A 287 17.07 -22.65 1.81
C GLU A 287 17.44 -21.25 1.27
N ARG A 288 18.05 -21.16 0.09
CA ARG A 288 18.36 -19.87 -0.55
C ARG A 288 17.09 -19.10 -0.93
N ALA A 289 16.11 -19.77 -1.52
CA ALA A 289 14.84 -19.17 -1.88
C ALA A 289 14.06 -18.69 -0.65
N LYS A 290 14.05 -19.48 0.43
CA LYS A 290 13.48 -19.08 1.71
C LYS A 290 14.16 -17.83 2.26
N ALA A 291 15.49 -17.79 2.28
CA ALA A 291 16.24 -16.64 2.77
C ALA A 291 15.95 -15.35 1.97
N VAL A 292 15.87 -15.44 0.64
CA VAL A 292 15.49 -14.30 -0.22
C VAL A 292 14.06 -13.85 0.07
N THR A 293 13.12 -14.77 0.13
CA THR A 293 11.71 -14.50 0.46
C THR A 293 11.56 -13.81 1.81
N GLU A 294 12.27 -14.30 2.83
CA GLU A 294 12.31 -13.70 4.16
C GLU A 294 12.93 -12.30 4.16
N HIS A 295 13.98 -12.08 3.40
CA HIS A 295 14.61 -10.77 3.27
C HIS A 295 13.66 -9.75 2.64
N LEU A 296 13.01 -10.09 1.54
CA LEU A 296 11.99 -9.26 0.89
C LEU A 296 10.84 -8.94 1.87
N SER A 297 10.23 -9.97 2.44
CA SER A 297 9.09 -9.82 3.35
C SER A 297 9.40 -8.96 4.58
N ARG A 298 10.60 -9.08 5.15
CA ARG A 298 11.04 -8.30 6.32
C ARG A 298 11.17 -6.82 6.01
N ASN A 299 11.61 -6.50 4.80
CA ASN A 299 11.97 -5.15 4.38
C ASN A 299 10.90 -4.48 3.49
N ILE A 300 9.68 -5.02 3.46
CA ILE A 300 8.60 -4.59 2.56
C ILE A 300 8.38 -3.07 2.52
N ASN A 301 8.35 -2.40 3.69
CA ASN A 301 8.19 -0.94 3.75
C ASN A 301 9.41 -0.19 3.19
N GLN A 302 10.62 -0.75 3.33
CA GLN A 302 11.82 -0.16 2.74
C GLN A 302 11.80 -0.31 1.22
N TYR A 303 11.38 -1.49 0.70
CA TYR A 303 11.20 -1.68 -0.74
C TYR A 303 10.22 -0.66 -1.32
N TYR A 304 9.09 -0.44 -0.64
CA TYR A 304 8.12 0.56 -1.05
C TYR A 304 8.71 1.97 -1.07
N CYS A 305 9.33 2.42 0.02
CA CYS A 305 9.88 3.77 0.11
C CYS A 305 11.02 4.01 -0.89
N VAL A 306 11.98 3.08 -0.97
CA VAL A 306 13.19 3.26 -1.80
C VAL A 306 12.85 3.17 -3.28
N SER A 307 11.93 2.30 -3.70
CA SER A 307 11.52 2.22 -5.10
C SER A 307 10.92 3.55 -5.59
N TYR A 308 10.02 4.17 -4.82
CA TYR A 308 9.48 5.49 -5.18
C TYR A 308 10.54 6.60 -5.20
N MET A 309 11.54 6.54 -4.32
CA MET A 309 12.66 7.48 -4.35
C MET A 309 13.54 7.32 -5.60
N LEU A 310 13.47 6.20 -6.32
CA LEU A 310 14.13 6.01 -7.61
C LEU A 310 13.22 6.38 -8.79
N ILE A 311 11.92 6.10 -8.69
CA ILE A 311 10.95 6.31 -9.78
C ILE A 311 10.63 7.78 -9.95
N MET A 312 10.18 8.47 -8.91
CA MET A 312 9.62 9.82 -9.01
C MET A 312 10.62 10.93 -9.40
N PRO A 313 11.88 10.92 -8.93
CA PRO A 313 12.87 11.87 -9.44
C PRO A 313 13.18 11.67 -10.94
N LEU A 314 13.16 10.42 -11.43
CA LEU A 314 13.35 10.16 -12.86
C LEU A 314 12.18 10.70 -13.68
N LEU A 315 10.93 10.46 -13.24
CA LEU A 315 9.74 11.06 -13.86
C LEU A 315 9.89 12.57 -13.98
N THR A 316 10.25 13.23 -12.88
CA THR A 316 10.44 14.69 -12.86
C THR A 316 11.50 15.15 -13.85
N ILE A 317 12.64 14.47 -13.92
CA ILE A 317 13.72 14.79 -14.86
C ILE A 317 13.25 14.60 -16.31
N MET A 318 12.54 13.51 -16.60
CA MET A 318 12.01 13.25 -17.94
C MET A 318 11.04 14.32 -18.38
N LEU A 319 10.06 14.67 -17.53
CA LEU A 319 9.07 15.71 -17.81
C LEU A 319 9.70 17.12 -17.89
N ALA A 320 10.73 17.40 -17.08
CA ALA A 320 11.41 18.70 -17.11
C ALA A 320 12.28 18.90 -18.36
N ILE A 321 12.86 17.83 -18.91
CA ILE A 321 13.83 17.92 -20.02
C ILE A 321 13.19 17.59 -21.37
N ARG A 322 12.39 16.52 -21.45
CA ARG A 322 11.85 15.98 -22.69
C ARG A 322 10.35 16.14 -22.87
N GLU A 323 9.59 16.34 -21.78
CA GLU A 323 8.13 16.35 -21.76
C GLU A 323 7.50 15.04 -22.28
N GLU A 324 8.24 13.94 -22.19
CA GLU A 324 7.87 12.64 -22.73
C GLU A 324 8.05 11.54 -21.68
N TYR A 325 7.21 10.52 -21.76
CA TYR A 325 7.33 9.28 -21.01
C TYR A 325 8.23 8.27 -21.74
N MET A 326 8.60 7.19 -21.07
CA MET A 326 9.35 6.10 -21.69
C MET A 326 8.52 5.43 -22.79
N PRO A 327 9.04 5.31 -24.03
CA PRO A 327 8.29 4.68 -25.12
C PRO A 327 8.22 3.16 -24.96
N GLY A 328 7.07 2.60 -25.29
CA GLY A 328 6.83 1.16 -25.32
C GLY A 328 7.03 0.47 -23.96
N TRP A 329 7.09 -0.85 -23.98
CA TRP A 329 7.15 -1.66 -22.74
C TRP A 329 8.57 -2.13 -22.36
N VAL A 330 9.50 -2.16 -23.30
CA VAL A 330 10.85 -2.74 -23.07
C VAL A 330 11.67 -1.89 -22.12
N ILE A 331 11.71 -0.56 -22.33
CA ILE A 331 12.49 0.35 -21.51
C ILE A 331 11.95 0.41 -20.07
N PRO A 332 10.63 0.60 -19.84
CA PRO A 332 10.06 0.52 -18.51
C PRO A 332 10.33 -0.82 -17.81
N THR A 333 10.25 -1.96 -18.53
CA THR A 333 10.55 -3.29 -17.96
C THR A 333 12.00 -3.37 -17.46
N LEU A 334 12.97 -2.95 -18.28
CA LEU A 334 14.38 -2.96 -17.90
C LEU A 334 14.63 -2.03 -16.71
N TYR A 335 13.96 -0.88 -16.69
CA TYR A 335 14.05 0.04 -15.56
C TYR A 335 13.41 -0.54 -14.30
N ALA A 336 12.28 -1.24 -14.38
CA ALA A 336 11.67 -1.93 -13.24
C ALA A 336 12.61 -2.99 -12.63
N VAL A 337 13.27 -3.77 -13.47
CA VAL A 337 14.33 -4.71 -13.03
C VAL A 337 15.48 -3.96 -12.34
N PHE A 338 15.93 -2.85 -12.94
CA PHE A 338 16.96 -2.01 -12.32
C PHE A 338 16.51 -1.48 -10.97
N VAL A 339 15.30 -0.93 -10.86
CA VAL A 339 14.73 -0.42 -9.59
C VAL A 339 14.68 -1.52 -8.54
N LEU A 340 14.23 -2.73 -8.89
CA LEU A 340 14.20 -3.87 -7.97
C LEU A 340 15.60 -4.22 -7.43
N ILE A 341 16.59 -4.31 -8.32
CA ILE A 341 17.98 -4.64 -7.97
C ILE A 341 18.62 -3.51 -7.16
N ALA A 342 18.46 -2.26 -7.59
CA ALA A 342 19.01 -1.08 -6.92
C ALA A 342 18.41 -0.90 -5.53
N THR A 343 17.08 -1.05 -5.40
CA THR A 343 16.39 -1.01 -4.10
C THR A 343 16.93 -2.06 -3.15
N ASN A 344 17.07 -3.31 -3.62
CA ASN A 344 17.66 -4.37 -2.81
C ASN A 344 19.10 -4.03 -2.40
N GLY A 345 19.91 -3.52 -3.33
CA GLY A 345 21.29 -3.09 -3.05
C GLY A 345 21.36 -2.00 -1.98
N ILE A 346 20.50 -0.98 -2.07
CA ILE A 346 20.42 0.12 -1.09
C ILE A 346 20.03 -0.41 0.29
N ILE A 347 19.04 -1.30 0.36
CA ILE A 347 18.61 -1.91 1.63
C ILE A 347 19.73 -2.72 2.26
N VAL A 348 20.41 -3.57 1.48
CA VAL A 348 21.53 -4.38 1.97
C VAL A 348 22.70 -3.50 2.44
N LEU A 349 23.03 -2.44 1.70
CA LEU A 349 24.08 -1.50 2.08
C LEU A 349 23.71 -0.74 3.36
N ASN A 350 22.44 -0.30 3.46
CA ASN A 350 21.95 0.33 4.68
C ASN A 350 22.06 -0.61 5.89
N ASP A 351 21.61 -1.85 5.77
CA ASP A 351 21.64 -2.82 6.87
C ASP A 351 23.06 -3.19 7.28
N ARG A 352 24.00 -3.15 6.33
CA ARG A 352 25.40 -3.54 6.59
C ARG A 352 26.27 -2.40 7.13
N TYR A 353 26.06 -1.17 6.67
CA TYR A 353 26.98 -0.06 6.92
C TYR A 353 26.38 1.14 7.61
N VAL A 354 25.14 1.52 7.28
CA VAL A 354 24.56 2.79 7.71
C VAL A 354 23.66 2.60 8.93
N HIS A 355 22.90 1.51 8.97
CA HIS A 355 21.92 1.18 10.02
C HIS A 355 20.89 2.29 10.27
N PHE A 356 20.57 3.06 9.22
CA PHE A 356 19.63 4.17 9.34
C PHE A 356 18.19 3.70 9.15
N HIS A 357 17.38 3.91 10.18
CA HIS A 357 15.94 3.72 10.12
C HIS A 357 15.27 4.88 10.87
N VAL A 358 14.42 5.62 10.20
CA VAL A 358 13.68 6.76 10.81
C VAL A 358 12.93 6.33 12.08
N VAL A 359 12.39 5.11 12.06
CA VAL A 359 11.64 4.53 13.18
C VAL A 359 12.54 4.19 14.39
N THR A 360 13.84 3.97 14.18
CA THR A 360 14.77 3.62 15.28
C THR A 360 15.28 4.83 16.06
N LEU A 361 15.00 6.04 15.62
CA LEU A 361 15.28 7.24 16.37
C LEU A 361 14.61 7.16 17.75
N LYS A 362 15.35 7.54 18.82
CA LYS A 362 14.86 7.43 20.20
C LYS A 362 14.73 8.78 20.89
N GLY A 363 13.88 8.83 21.89
CA GLY A 363 13.80 9.94 22.82
C GLY A 363 13.41 11.28 22.19
N ARG A 364 14.15 12.35 22.56
CA ARG A 364 13.87 13.71 22.10
C ARG A 364 14.10 13.89 20.59
N MET A 365 15.15 13.27 20.05
CA MET A 365 15.49 13.35 18.62
C MET A 365 14.34 12.82 17.75
N ARG A 366 13.75 11.69 18.10
CA ARG A 366 12.58 11.13 17.37
C ARG A 366 11.41 12.13 17.33
N ARG A 367 11.07 12.73 18.50
CA ARG A 367 9.96 13.69 18.57
C ARG A 367 10.23 14.94 17.73
N VAL A 368 11.46 15.45 17.74
CA VAL A 368 11.85 16.61 16.94
C VAL A 368 11.79 16.31 15.45
N VAL A 369 12.37 15.19 15.01
CA VAL A 369 12.35 14.80 13.60
C VAL A 369 10.92 14.57 13.10
N PHE A 370 10.09 13.88 13.89
CA PHE A 370 8.68 13.66 13.53
C PHE A 370 7.91 14.97 13.41
N ALA A 371 8.08 15.89 14.38
CA ALA A 371 7.46 17.20 14.32
C ALA A 371 7.94 18.02 13.11
N LEU A 372 9.24 17.98 12.79
CA LEU A 372 9.79 18.67 11.62
C LEU A 372 9.20 18.14 10.30
N ILE A 373 9.03 16.83 10.14
CA ILE A 373 8.41 16.24 8.94
C ILE A 373 7.02 16.83 8.72
N TRP A 374 6.18 16.86 9.76
CA TRP A 374 4.83 17.40 9.67
C TRP A 374 4.80 18.90 9.44
N VAL A 375 5.67 19.66 10.13
CA VAL A 375 5.78 21.12 9.96
C VAL A 375 6.23 21.47 8.55
N VAL A 376 7.23 20.76 8.01
CA VAL A 376 7.71 20.99 6.63
C VAL A 376 6.59 20.71 5.63
N SER A 377 5.83 19.62 5.79
CA SER A 377 4.69 19.30 4.92
C SER A 377 3.65 20.43 4.91
N VAL A 378 3.28 20.92 6.08
CA VAL A 378 2.31 22.02 6.21
C VAL A 378 2.84 23.31 5.58
N ILE A 379 4.10 23.67 5.83
CA ILE A 379 4.72 24.88 5.25
C ILE A 379 4.73 24.80 3.73
N VAL A 380 5.12 23.65 3.18
CA VAL A 380 5.19 23.44 1.73
C VAL A 380 3.80 23.61 1.10
N VAL A 381 2.75 23.05 1.70
CA VAL A 381 1.37 23.23 1.22
C VAL A 381 0.90 24.68 1.34
N ILE A 382 1.12 25.33 2.48
CA ILE A 382 0.73 26.77 2.64
C ILE A 382 1.43 27.65 1.59
N TYR A 383 2.69 27.35 1.29
CA TYR A 383 3.45 28.12 0.30
C TYR A 383 2.92 27.88 -1.14
N THR A 384 2.56 26.65 -1.48
CA THR A 384 2.21 26.26 -2.85
C THR A 384 0.73 26.44 -3.15
N TYR A 385 -0.16 26.22 -2.18
CA TYR A 385 -1.61 26.24 -2.38
C TYR A 385 -2.14 27.51 -3.07
N PRO A 386 -1.77 28.74 -2.68
CA PRO A 386 -2.22 29.94 -3.37
C PRO A 386 -1.76 30.04 -4.83
N ARG A 387 -0.65 29.34 -5.17
CA ARG A 387 -0.10 29.35 -6.54
C ARG A 387 -0.71 28.31 -7.44
N ILE A 388 -1.44 27.36 -6.86
CA ILE A 388 -2.09 26.25 -7.55
C ILE A 388 -3.59 26.53 -7.77
N THR A 389 -4.18 27.42 -7.00
CA THR A 389 -5.64 27.72 -7.12
C THR A 389 -6.06 28.14 -8.52
N GLU A 390 -5.16 28.69 -9.32
CA GLU A 390 -5.37 28.98 -10.74
C GLU A 390 -5.49 27.69 -11.57
N TYR A 391 -4.97 26.54 -11.08
CA TYR A 391 -4.94 25.24 -11.73
C TYR A 391 -5.82 24.20 -11.01
N ALA A 392 -6.42 24.52 -9.88
CA ALA A 392 -7.27 23.60 -9.10
C ALA A 392 -8.51 23.14 -9.89
N THR A 393 -8.92 23.89 -10.91
CA THR A 393 -9.97 23.50 -11.86
C THR A 393 -9.49 22.42 -12.86
N VAL A 394 -8.20 22.21 -13.02
CA VAL A 394 -7.60 21.22 -13.92
C VAL A 394 -7.30 19.89 -13.18
N TRP A 395 -7.40 19.90 -11.85
CA TRP A 395 -7.05 18.77 -11.00
C TRP A 395 -8.03 17.56 -11.08
N ASN A 396 -9.15 17.67 -11.76
CA ASN A 396 -10.11 16.56 -11.98
C ASN A 396 -9.66 15.55 -13.04
N GLY A 397 -8.47 15.62 -13.52
CA GLY A 397 -7.87 14.66 -14.43
C GLY A 397 -6.37 14.80 -14.37
N TYR A 398 -5.68 13.71 -14.24
CA TYR A 398 -4.23 13.59 -14.29
C TYR A 398 -3.57 14.77 -14.99
N LEU A 399 -2.70 15.46 -14.25
CA LEU A 399 -1.87 16.53 -14.79
C LEU A 399 -0.88 15.96 -15.79
N LEU A 400 -1.36 15.81 -16.98
CA LEU A 400 -0.51 15.58 -18.12
C LEU A 400 -0.80 16.66 -19.16
N PRO A 401 0.27 17.20 -19.78
CA PRO A 401 0.09 18.12 -20.90
C PRO A 401 -0.69 17.48 -22.03
#